data_a500d4ae3af1178b1f1fc4b1e168e787
#
_entry.id   a500d4ae3af1178b1f1fc4b1e168e787
#
_cell.length_a   1.000
_cell.length_b   1.000
_cell.length_c   1.000
_cell.angle_alpha   90.00
_cell.angle_beta   90.00
_cell.angle_gamma   90.00
#
_symmetry.space_group_name_H-M   'P 1'
#
loop_
_entity.id
_entity.type
_entity.pdbx_description
1 polymer ?
#
loop_
_entity_poly.entity_id
_entity_poly.type
_entity_poly.pdbx_seq_one_letter_code
_entity_poly.pdbx_strand_id
1 'polypeptide(L)'
;MQVDTVRFGTLSVDDDKIMLFPKGLPGFEDERRFFLMDHAGNSKIKWLHSADSPELALVVADPFDLFEEYRPDVPDEIARELGITGPDGALVLTVLTVRAGQHEGEPPTISANLLAPIVISKERRTGAQVVLRSGEYGVRHQVHLRLGEGVKHTAGCGAGGMGSVGGVGSVGGVCSEETVATA
;
A
#
# COMPACT_ATOMS: atom_id res chain seq x y z
N MET A 1 10.25 4.07 -16.50
CA MET A 1 9.99 5.52 -16.39
C MET A 1 10.46 6.08 -15.06
N GLN A 2 10.69 7.41 -14.98
CA GLN A 2 10.94 8.08 -13.68
C GLN A 2 9.61 8.59 -13.13
N VAL A 3 9.36 8.36 -11.84
CA VAL A 3 8.16 8.80 -11.13
C VAL A 3 8.58 9.57 -9.89
N ASP A 4 8.11 10.79 -9.76
CA ASP A 4 8.34 11.60 -8.58
C ASP A 4 7.31 11.26 -7.52
N THR A 5 7.76 11.13 -6.29
CA THR A 5 6.91 10.84 -5.12
C THR A 5 7.26 11.77 -3.98
N VAL A 6 6.27 12.25 -3.25
CA VAL A 6 6.49 13.12 -2.09
C VAL A 6 7.19 12.36 -0.96
N ARG A 7 6.85 11.07 -0.78
CA ARG A 7 7.32 10.26 0.35
C ARG A 7 8.68 9.58 0.09
N PHE A 8 8.94 9.17 -1.14
CA PHE A 8 10.09 8.33 -1.48
C PHE A 8 11.07 8.99 -2.47
N GLY A 9 10.83 10.27 -2.82
CA GLY A 9 11.61 10.97 -3.85
C GLY A 9 11.36 10.42 -5.25
N THR A 10 12.32 10.62 -6.14
CA THR A 10 12.23 10.16 -7.54
C THR A 10 12.59 8.67 -7.62
N LEU A 11 11.67 7.87 -8.11
CA LEU A 11 11.79 6.42 -8.28
C LEU A 11 11.95 6.05 -9.74
N SER A 12 12.79 5.05 -10.01
CA SER A 12 12.85 4.39 -11.32
C SER A 12 11.93 3.18 -11.31
N VAL A 13 10.84 3.26 -12.05
CA VAL A 13 9.83 2.19 -12.15
C VAL A 13 9.90 1.59 -13.55
N ASP A 14 10.01 0.27 -13.63
CA ASP A 14 9.96 -0.45 -14.90
C ASP A 14 8.55 -0.33 -15.49
N ASP A 15 8.44 -0.10 -16.79
CA ASP A 15 7.15 0.10 -17.45
C ASP A 15 6.25 -1.15 -17.38
N ASP A 16 6.85 -2.32 -17.22
CA ASP A 16 6.15 -3.58 -17.02
C ASP A 16 5.54 -3.75 -15.61
N LYS A 17 5.88 -2.88 -14.67
CA LYS A 17 5.28 -2.81 -13.33
C LYS A 17 4.11 -1.84 -13.22
N ILE A 18 3.87 -1.05 -14.27
CA ILE A 18 2.74 -0.12 -14.30
C ILE A 18 1.45 -0.89 -14.55
N MET A 19 0.47 -0.61 -13.72
CA MET A 19 -0.90 -1.13 -13.83
C MET A 19 -1.84 -0.01 -14.26
N LEU A 20 -2.76 -0.31 -15.15
CA LEU A 20 -3.73 0.63 -15.69
C LEU A 20 -5.09 0.48 -15.00
N PHE A 21 -5.64 1.58 -14.56
CA PHE A 21 -6.98 1.69 -14.02
C PHE A 21 -7.83 2.57 -14.96
N PRO A 22 -8.53 1.99 -15.94
CA PRO A 22 -9.20 2.76 -16.99
C PRO A 22 -10.23 3.77 -16.47
N LYS A 23 -10.80 3.52 -15.31
CA LYS A 23 -11.78 4.39 -14.65
C LYS A 23 -11.19 5.12 -13.41
N GLY A 24 -9.89 4.94 -13.14
CA GLY A 24 -9.26 5.38 -11.90
C GLY A 24 -9.73 4.57 -10.68
N LEU A 25 -9.53 5.13 -9.51
CA LEU A 25 -10.09 4.64 -8.25
C LEU A 25 -11.16 5.62 -7.76
N PRO A 26 -12.19 5.19 -7.02
CA PRO A 26 -13.19 6.11 -6.44
C PRO A 26 -12.53 7.22 -5.62
N GLY A 27 -12.85 8.48 -5.97
CA GLY A 27 -12.21 9.67 -5.41
C GLY A 27 -10.90 10.08 -6.09
N PHE A 28 -10.40 9.28 -7.03
CA PHE A 28 -9.19 9.52 -7.81
C PHE A 28 -9.41 9.07 -9.26
N GLU A 29 -10.49 9.54 -9.86
CA GLU A 29 -10.95 9.09 -11.19
C GLU A 29 -10.02 9.57 -12.32
N ASP A 30 -9.21 10.58 -12.08
CA ASP A 30 -8.24 11.10 -13.04
C ASP A 30 -6.90 10.33 -13.03
N GLU A 31 -6.65 9.59 -11.95
CA GLU A 31 -5.44 8.81 -11.78
C GLU A 31 -5.57 7.43 -12.45
N ARG A 32 -4.75 7.18 -13.46
CA ARG A 32 -4.91 6.00 -14.32
C ARG A 32 -3.78 4.99 -14.19
N ARG A 33 -2.62 5.40 -13.77
CA ARG A 33 -1.42 4.59 -13.73
C ARG A 33 -0.94 4.42 -12.30
N PHE A 34 -0.85 3.19 -11.88
CA PHE A 34 -0.38 2.85 -10.54
C PHE A 34 0.72 1.80 -10.59
N PHE A 35 1.51 1.72 -9.54
CA PHE A 35 2.49 0.65 -9.34
C PHE A 35 2.54 0.25 -7.87
N LEU A 36 2.99 -0.99 -7.63
CA LEU A 36 3.14 -1.53 -6.28
C LEU A 36 4.58 -1.40 -5.81
N MET A 37 4.73 -1.02 -4.55
CA MET A 37 5.99 -0.99 -3.82
C MET A 37 5.86 -1.76 -2.51
N ASP A 38 6.92 -2.47 -2.13
CA ASP A 38 6.94 -3.14 -0.84
C ASP A 38 7.13 -2.13 0.29
N HIS A 39 6.43 -2.35 1.40
CA HIS A 39 6.62 -1.58 2.61
C HIS A 39 7.87 -2.07 3.36
N ALA A 40 8.81 -1.17 3.68
CA ALA A 40 10.11 -1.52 4.24
C ALA A 40 10.05 -2.25 5.60
N GLY A 41 8.95 -2.09 6.35
CA GLY A 41 8.81 -2.67 7.70
C GLY A 41 7.88 -3.87 7.80
N ASN A 42 7.16 -4.24 6.73
CA ASN A 42 6.23 -5.36 6.76
C ASN A 42 5.95 -5.87 5.34
N SER A 43 6.31 -7.13 5.07
CA SER A 43 6.17 -7.75 3.74
C SER A 43 4.71 -7.99 3.31
N LYS A 44 3.75 -7.98 4.25
CA LYS A 44 2.33 -8.13 3.96
C LYS A 44 1.69 -6.82 3.52
N ILE A 45 2.35 -5.69 3.76
CA ILE A 45 1.86 -4.36 3.40
C ILE A 45 2.61 -3.87 2.17
N LYS A 46 1.89 -3.22 1.28
CA LYS A 46 2.44 -2.59 0.08
C LYS A 46 1.89 -1.17 -0.07
N TRP A 47 2.58 -0.39 -0.86
CA TRP A 47 2.10 0.90 -1.33
C TRP A 47 1.59 0.75 -2.76
N LEU A 48 0.35 1.13 -3.01
CA LEU A 48 -0.19 1.34 -4.35
C LEU A 48 -0.04 2.83 -4.66
N HIS A 49 1.00 3.16 -5.40
CA HIS A 49 1.37 4.55 -5.70
C HIS A 49 0.88 4.95 -7.08
N SER A 50 0.33 6.17 -7.22
CA SER A 50 0.05 6.76 -8.52
C SER A 50 1.35 7.11 -9.23
N ALA A 51 1.42 6.80 -10.53
CA ALA A 51 2.48 7.29 -11.41
C ALA A 51 2.15 8.66 -12.03
N ASP A 52 0.93 9.13 -11.83
CA ASP A 52 0.41 10.39 -12.36
C ASP A 52 0.46 11.51 -11.32
N SER A 53 0.29 11.17 -10.01
CA SER A 53 0.27 12.12 -8.89
C SER A 53 1.31 11.75 -7.83
N PRO A 54 2.30 12.62 -7.56
CA PRO A 54 3.36 12.38 -6.57
C PRO A 54 2.86 12.21 -5.12
N GLU A 55 1.68 12.73 -4.82
CA GLU A 55 1.11 12.76 -3.47
C GLU A 55 0.29 11.51 -3.17
N LEU A 56 -0.24 10.84 -4.23
CA LEU A 56 -1.18 9.75 -4.06
C LEU A 56 -0.47 8.40 -3.87
N ALA A 57 -0.55 7.89 -2.67
CA ALA A 57 -0.13 6.54 -2.32
C ALA A 57 -1.12 5.91 -1.33
N LEU A 58 -1.66 4.77 -1.67
CA LEU A 58 -2.57 4.01 -0.81
C LEU A 58 -1.81 2.87 -0.13
N VAL A 59 -2.08 2.67 1.15
CA VAL A 59 -1.59 1.49 1.87
C VAL A 59 -2.50 0.32 1.52
N VAL A 60 -1.94 -0.75 1.01
CA VAL A 60 -2.71 -1.93 0.59
C VAL A 60 -2.09 -3.22 1.13
N ALA A 61 -2.90 -4.26 1.22
CA ALA A 61 -2.44 -5.61 1.57
C ALA A 61 -3.25 -6.66 0.80
N ASP A 62 -2.71 -7.87 0.74
CA ASP A 62 -3.49 -9.03 0.30
C ASP A 62 -4.51 -9.38 1.40
N PRO A 63 -5.83 -9.32 1.12
CA PRO A 63 -6.84 -9.61 2.13
C PRO A 63 -6.83 -11.09 2.56
N PHE A 64 -6.37 -12.01 1.74
CA PHE A 64 -6.27 -13.44 2.09
C PHE A 64 -5.18 -13.72 3.13
N ASP A 65 -4.14 -12.89 3.18
CA ASP A 65 -3.12 -12.93 4.23
C ASP A 65 -3.60 -12.40 5.59
N LEU A 66 -4.68 -11.63 5.59
CA LEU A 66 -5.24 -10.98 6.77
C LEU A 66 -6.49 -11.68 7.30
N PHE A 67 -7.28 -12.28 6.41
CA PHE A 67 -8.59 -12.87 6.72
C PHE A 67 -8.75 -14.18 5.95
N GLU A 68 -8.55 -15.31 6.63
CA GLU A 68 -8.60 -16.67 6.02
C GLU A 68 -9.96 -17.00 5.39
N GLU A 69 -11.03 -16.43 5.94
CA GLU A 69 -12.41 -16.67 5.48
C GLU A 69 -12.89 -15.66 4.44
N TYR A 70 -12.04 -14.73 4.01
CA TYR A 70 -12.44 -13.77 3.01
C TYR A 70 -12.70 -14.42 1.65
N ARG A 71 -13.90 -14.23 1.12
CA ARG A 71 -14.37 -14.80 -0.16
C ARG A 71 -15.08 -13.70 -0.95
N PRO A 72 -14.35 -12.84 -1.65
CA PRO A 72 -14.96 -11.77 -2.43
C PRO A 72 -15.72 -12.34 -3.62
N ASP A 73 -17.00 -12.00 -3.71
CA ASP A 73 -17.81 -12.28 -4.89
C ASP A 73 -17.62 -11.18 -5.94
N VAL A 74 -16.59 -11.35 -6.77
CA VAL A 74 -16.27 -10.41 -7.86
C VAL A 74 -17.25 -10.65 -9.00
N PRO A 75 -18.04 -9.63 -9.43
CA PRO A 75 -18.99 -9.80 -10.52
C PRO A 75 -18.33 -10.26 -11.83
N ASP A 76 -18.94 -11.23 -12.50
CA ASP A 76 -18.45 -11.78 -13.78
C ASP A 76 -18.23 -10.71 -14.85
N GLU A 77 -19.00 -9.63 -14.80
CA GLU A 77 -18.85 -8.50 -15.73
C GLU A 77 -17.50 -7.82 -15.55
N ILE A 78 -17.10 -7.60 -14.30
CA ILE A 78 -15.80 -6.99 -13.97
C ILE A 78 -14.67 -7.96 -14.31
N ALA A 79 -14.81 -9.24 -13.98
CA ALA A 79 -13.82 -10.25 -14.33
C ALA A 79 -13.57 -10.30 -15.84
N ARG A 80 -14.66 -10.25 -16.65
CA ARG A 80 -14.56 -10.20 -18.12
C ARG A 80 -13.96 -8.90 -18.64
N GLU A 81 -14.33 -7.73 -18.08
CA GLU A 81 -13.77 -6.42 -18.44
C GLU A 81 -12.25 -6.41 -18.21
N LEU A 82 -11.81 -6.92 -17.07
CA LEU A 82 -10.39 -7.02 -16.73
C LEU A 82 -9.66 -8.17 -17.46
N GLY A 83 -10.40 -9.09 -18.09
CA GLY A 83 -9.84 -10.26 -18.76
C GLY A 83 -9.33 -11.33 -17.80
N ILE A 84 -9.95 -11.45 -16.64
CA ILE A 84 -9.63 -12.47 -15.64
C ILE A 84 -10.42 -13.73 -15.96
N THR A 85 -9.72 -14.85 -16.20
CA THR A 85 -10.32 -16.13 -16.56
C THR A 85 -10.43 -17.11 -15.40
N GLY A 86 -9.87 -16.76 -14.25
CA GLY A 86 -9.92 -17.60 -13.04
C GLY A 86 -9.24 -16.91 -11.86
N PRO A 87 -9.36 -17.46 -10.65
CA PRO A 87 -8.85 -16.83 -9.43
C PRO A 87 -7.32 -16.60 -9.47
N ASP A 88 -6.57 -17.51 -10.08
CA ASP A 88 -5.11 -17.39 -10.19
C ASP A 88 -4.66 -16.25 -11.09
N GLY A 89 -5.51 -15.80 -12.00
CA GLY A 89 -5.28 -14.67 -12.91
C GLY A 89 -5.49 -13.30 -12.26
N ALA A 90 -6.06 -13.26 -11.06
CA ALA A 90 -6.33 -12.06 -10.30
C ALA A 90 -5.30 -11.81 -9.19
N LEU A 91 -4.98 -10.54 -8.99
CA LEU A 91 -4.40 -10.03 -7.74
C LEU A 91 -5.50 -9.23 -7.05
N VAL A 92 -5.80 -9.59 -5.81
CA VAL A 92 -6.79 -8.88 -4.99
C VAL A 92 -6.07 -8.13 -3.88
N LEU A 93 -6.38 -6.87 -3.72
CA LEU A 93 -5.81 -6.02 -2.67
C LEU A 93 -6.94 -5.33 -1.90
N THR A 94 -6.73 -5.14 -0.61
CA THR A 94 -7.61 -4.30 0.22
C THR A 94 -6.87 -3.03 0.62
N VAL A 95 -7.58 -1.91 0.63
CA VAL A 95 -7.04 -0.64 1.15
C VAL A 95 -7.05 -0.68 2.67
N LEU A 96 -5.93 -0.33 3.27
CA LEU A 96 -5.76 -0.22 4.71
C LEU A 96 -5.85 1.24 5.15
N THR A 97 -6.58 1.49 6.23
CA THR A 97 -6.58 2.75 6.93
C THR A 97 -5.80 2.59 8.23
N VAL A 98 -4.76 3.39 8.39
CA VAL A 98 -3.95 3.44 9.62
C VAL A 98 -4.33 4.70 10.37
N ARG A 99 -4.75 4.56 11.63
CA ARG A 99 -5.05 5.68 12.52
C ARG A 99 -4.09 5.67 13.68
N ALA A 100 -3.47 6.80 13.95
CA ALA A 100 -2.64 6.98 15.14
C ALA A 100 -3.45 6.71 16.40
N GLY A 101 -2.80 6.22 17.44
CA GLY A 101 -3.41 6.11 18.78
C GLY A 101 -3.89 7.47 19.28
N GLN A 102 -4.97 7.48 20.07
CA GLN A 102 -5.53 8.72 20.61
C GLN A 102 -4.71 9.30 21.76
N HIS A 103 -3.85 8.47 22.36
CA HIS A 103 -2.99 8.85 23.49
C HIS A 103 -1.53 8.52 23.19
N GLU A 104 -0.63 9.24 23.83
CA GLU A 104 0.81 8.99 23.75
C GLU A 104 1.14 7.55 24.22
N GLY A 105 1.83 6.78 23.34
CA GLY A 105 2.15 5.36 23.59
C GLY A 105 1.08 4.35 23.19
N GLU A 106 -0.09 4.80 22.74
CA GLU A 106 -1.12 3.90 22.20
C GLU A 106 -0.73 3.44 20.78
N PRO A 107 -0.77 2.13 20.49
CA PRO A 107 -0.43 1.64 19.16
C PRO A 107 -1.46 2.10 18.12
N PRO A 108 -1.04 2.31 16.87
CA PRO A 108 -1.95 2.66 15.80
C PRO A 108 -2.97 1.54 15.57
N THR A 109 -4.19 1.92 15.23
CA THR A 109 -5.23 0.99 14.80
C THR A 109 -5.24 0.88 13.28
N ILE A 110 -5.38 -0.35 12.78
CA ILE A 110 -5.42 -0.63 11.35
C ILE A 110 -6.76 -1.25 11.02
N SER A 111 -7.39 -0.77 9.97
CA SER A 111 -8.60 -1.37 9.42
C SER A 111 -8.48 -1.58 7.91
N ALA A 112 -9.14 -2.63 7.42
CA ALA A 112 -9.18 -3.00 6.01
C ALA A 112 -10.56 -2.75 5.41
N ASN A 113 -10.58 -2.25 4.17
CA ASN A 113 -11.81 -2.10 3.39
C ASN A 113 -12.08 -3.40 2.62
N LEU A 114 -12.78 -4.34 3.25
CA LEU A 114 -13.14 -5.62 2.63
C LEU A 114 -14.36 -5.53 1.70
N LEU A 115 -15.17 -4.45 1.83
CA LEU A 115 -16.34 -4.24 0.98
C LEU A 115 -15.95 -3.86 -0.45
N ALA A 116 -14.84 -3.14 -0.61
CA ALA A 116 -14.44 -2.63 -1.92
C ALA A 116 -12.96 -2.96 -2.21
N PRO A 117 -12.66 -4.24 -2.51
CA PRO A 117 -11.31 -4.64 -2.89
C PRO A 117 -10.91 -4.06 -4.25
N ILE A 118 -9.61 -3.90 -4.43
CA ILE A 118 -8.99 -3.59 -5.72
C ILE A 118 -8.66 -4.94 -6.37
N VAL A 119 -9.19 -5.16 -7.57
CA VAL A 119 -8.96 -6.37 -8.36
C VAL A 119 -8.13 -6.03 -9.58
N ILE A 120 -7.04 -6.73 -9.79
CA ILE A 120 -6.07 -6.47 -10.86
C ILE A 120 -5.83 -7.76 -11.65
N SER A 121 -5.93 -7.67 -12.96
CA SER A 121 -5.52 -8.76 -13.86
C SER A 121 -4.00 -8.85 -13.90
N LYS A 122 -3.45 -10.00 -13.53
CA LYS A 122 -2.01 -10.25 -13.57
C LYS A 122 -1.46 -10.26 -15.00
N GLU A 123 -2.27 -10.74 -15.95
CA GLU A 123 -1.88 -10.82 -17.36
C GLU A 123 -1.94 -9.44 -18.05
N ARG A 124 -3.08 -8.74 -17.92
CA ARG A 124 -3.29 -7.45 -18.60
C ARG A 124 -2.78 -6.25 -17.84
N ARG A 125 -2.47 -6.43 -16.55
CA ARG A 125 -2.11 -5.34 -15.64
C ARG A 125 -3.14 -4.19 -15.63
N THR A 126 -4.41 -4.57 -15.77
CA THR A 126 -5.55 -3.66 -15.65
C THR A 126 -6.28 -3.95 -14.36
N GLY A 127 -6.69 -2.90 -13.66
CA GLY A 127 -7.36 -3.02 -12.37
C GLY A 127 -8.60 -2.15 -12.26
N ALA A 128 -9.42 -2.50 -11.27
CA ALA A 128 -10.56 -1.70 -10.84
C ALA A 128 -10.83 -1.94 -9.35
N GLN A 129 -11.37 -0.94 -8.67
CA GLN A 129 -11.96 -1.15 -7.36
C GLN A 129 -13.40 -1.63 -7.52
N VAL A 130 -13.75 -2.72 -6.82
CA VAL A 130 -15.02 -3.42 -6.99
C VAL A 130 -15.80 -3.38 -5.69
N VAL A 131 -16.96 -2.76 -5.69
CA VAL A 131 -17.85 -2.80 -4.53
C VAL A 131 -18.63 -4.13 -4.54
N LEU A 132 -18.38 -4.96 -3.53
CA LEU A 132 -19.05 -6.25 -3.37
C LEU A 132 -20.52 -6.05 -2.98
N ARG A 133 -21.38 -6.93 -3.48
CA ARG A 133 -22.82 -6.88 -3.21
C ARG A 133 -23.23 -7.67 -1.97
N SER A 134 -22.37 -8.59 -1.50
CA SER A 134 -22.61 -9.33 -0.27
C SER A 134 -22.57 -8.39 0.94
N GLY A 135 -23.61 -8.36 1.75
CA GLY A 135 -23.67 -7.56 2.98
C GLY A 135 -22.77 -8.07 4.11
N GLU A 136 -21.87 -9.01 3.84
CA GLU A 136 -20.99 -9.65 4.82
C GLU A 136 -19.76 -8.80 5.17
N TYR A 137 -19.31 -7.95 4.23
CA TYR A 137 -18.09 -7.17 4.39
C TYR A 137 -18.39 -5.69 4.54
N GLY A 138 -17.59 -5.03 5.38
CA GLY A 138 -17.65 -3.60 5.61
C GLY A 138 -16.38 -2.88 5.18
N VAL A 139 -16.40 -1.56 5.27
CA VAL A 139 -15.28 -0.69 4.92
C VAL A 139 -14.19 -0.61 6.01
N ARG A 140 -14.44 -1.15 7.21
CA ARG A 140 -13.57 -1.02 8.40
C ARG A 140 -13.50 -2.30 9.20
N HIS A 141 -12.89 -3.34 8.65
CA HIS A 141 -12.57 -4.55 9.41
C HIS A 141 -11.25 -4.35 10.15
N GLN A 142 -11.26 -4.58 11.48
CA GLN A 142 -10.05 -4.46 12.31
C GLN A 142 -8.99 -5.47 11.86
N VAL A 143 -7.76 -5.00 11.73
CA VAL A 143 -6.60 -5.82 11.35
C VAL A 143 -5.60 -5.82 12.48
N HIS A 144 -5.19 -7.00 12.93
CA HIS A 144 -4.16 -7.17 13.94
C HIS A 144 -2.80 -7.42 13.27
N LEU A 145 -2.21 -6.37 12.71
CA LEU A 145 -0.84 -6.41 12.21
C LEU A 145 0.11 -5.82 13.26
N ARG A 146 1.18 -6.54 13.58
CA ARG A 146 2.31 -5.94 14.29
C ARG A 146 3.12 -5.14 13.26
N LEU A 147 2.95 -3.83 13.26
CA LEU A 147 3.82 -2.92 12.52
C LEU A 147 5.13 -2.84 13.32
N GLY A 148 6.17 -3.54 12.84
CA GLY A 148 7.51 -3.38 13.37
C GLY A 148 8.06 -4.58 14.12
N GLU A 149 8.53 -5.60 13.40
CA GLU A 149 9.82 -6.18 13.71
C GLU A 149 10.74 -5.75 12.55
N GLY A 150 11.47 -4.65 12.81
CA GLY A 150 12.32 -4.01 11.84
C GLY A 150 13.36 -4.97 11.30
N VAL A 151 13.49 -5.02 10.00
CA VAL A 151 14.69 -5.49 9.34
C VAL A 151 15.85 -4.66 9.90
N LYS A 152 16.69 -5.27 10.72
CA LYS A 152 17.98 -4.70 11.10
C LYS A 152 18.76 -4.55 9.80
N HIS A 153 18.87 -3.33 9.31
CA HIS A 153 19.89 -2.99 8.34
C HIS A 153 21.25 -3.27 9.00
N THR A 154 21.82 -4.41 8.70
CA THR A 154 23.26 -4.60 8.88
C THR A 154 23.94 -3.74 7.82
N ALA A 155 24.16 -2.46 8.16
CA ALA A 155 25.12 -1.65 7.44
C ALA A 155 26.48 -2.32 7.65
N GLY A 156 26.97 -3.01 6.60
CA GLY A 156 28.34 -3.44 6.50
C GLY A 156 29.26 -2.22 6.49
N CYS A 157 29.66 -1.73 7.66
CA CYS A 157 30.78 -0.81 7.79
C CYS A 157 32.06 -1.57 7.58
N GLY A 158 32.64 -1.43 6.40
CA GLY A 158 34.03 -1.68 6.15
C GLY A 158 34.89 -0.81 7.06
N ALA A 159 35.79 -1.44 7.78
CA ALA A 159 36.75 -0.80 8.69
C ALA A 159 37.70 0.13 7.94
N GLY A 160 37.93 1.31 8.48
CA GLY A 160 39.01 2.22 8.05
C GLY A 160 39.11 3.48 8.91
N GLY A 161 39.96 3.47 9.93
CA GLY A 161 40.81 4.59 10.32
C GLY A 161 40.27 5.69 11.21
N MET A 162 40.66 5.63 12.47
CA MET A 162 41.09 6.68 13.44
C MET A 162 40.80 8.16 13.14
N GLY A 163 40.23 8.85 14.18
CA GLY A 163 40.28 10.30 14.31
C GLY A 163 39.35 10.83 15.40
N SER A 164 39.88 11.06 16.61
CA SER A 164 39.29 11.76 17.76
C SER A 164 38.95 13.20 17.40
N VAL A 165 37.85 13.75 17.88
CA VAL A 165 37.65 14.87 18.81
C VAL A 165 36.19 15.30 18.92
N GLY A 166 35.78 15.65 20.10
CA GLY A 166 34.55 16.05 20.72
C GLY A 166 33.65 17.09 20.06
N GLY A 167 32.43 17.12 20.54
CA GLY A 167 31.48 18.19 20.29
C GLY A 167 30.03 17.78 20.57
N VAL A 168 29.53 18.15 21.74
CA VAL A 168 28.12 18.09 22.17
C VAL A 168 27.23 18.93 21.25
N GLY A 169 26.07 18.40 20.82
CA GLY A 169 25.06 19.16 20.12
C GLY A 169 23.77 18.37 20.02
N SER A 170 22.91 18.52 21.03
CA SER A 170 21.53 18.07 21.01
C SER A 170 20.73 18.86 19.96
N VAL A 171 20.14 18.21 19.02
CA VAL A 171 19.04 18.77 18.23
C VAL A 171 17.97 17.72 18.10
N GLY A 172 16.83 18.01 18.77
CA GLY A 172 15.59 17.24 18.68
C GLY A 172 15.04 17.31 17.25
N GLY A 173 14.94 16.17 16.62
CA GLY A 173 14.20 15.99 15.37
C GLY A 173 12.74 15.74 15.69
N VAL A 174 11.89 16.72 15.43
CA VAL A 174 10.41 16.59 15.44
C VAL A 174 10.01 15.66 14.31
N CYS A 175 9.44 14.52 14.66
CA CYS A 175 8.71 13.67 13.74
C CYS A 175 7.42 14.40 13.31
N SER A 176 7.36 14.78 12.05
CA SER A 176 6.18 15.38 11.43
C SER A 176 5.06 14.32 11.32
N GLU A 177 3.84 14.72 11.70
CA GLU A 177 2.63 13.92 11.62
C GLU A 177 2.36 13.44 10.21
N GLU A 178 2.20 12.12 10.07
CA GLU A 178 1.82 11.49 8.81
C GLU A 178 0.32 11.62 8.58
N THR A 179 -0.07 12.54 7.72
CA THR A 179 -1.44 12.60 7.20
C THR A 179 -1.60 11.52 6.14
N VAL A 180 -2.25 10.41 6.51
CA VAL A 180 -2.68 9.38 5.56
C VAL A 180 -3.97 9.86 4.91
N ALA A 181 -3.96 10.02 3.58
CA ALA A 181 -5.16 10.36 2.84
C ALA A 181 -6.25 9.31 3.07
N THR A 182 -7.39 9.77 3.63
CA THR A 182 -8.57 8.93 3.85
C THR A 182 -9.45 9.07 2.62
N ALA A 183 -9.61 7.99 1.87
CA ALA A 183 -10.67 7.84 0.86
C ALA A 183 -11.90 7.19 1.49
#